data_ced2aa8efa593d7dde1392a3b47b0339
#
_entry.id   ced2aa8efa593d7dde1392a3b47b0339
#
_cell.length_a   1.000
_cell.length_b   1.000
_cell.length_c   1.000
_cell.angle_alpha   90.00
_cell.angle_beta   90.00
_cell.angle_gamma   90.00
#
_symmetry.space_group_name_H-M   'P 1'
#
loop_
_entity.id
_entity.type
_entity.pdbx_description
1 polymer ?
#
loop_
_entity_poly.entity_id
_entity_poly.type
_entity_poly.pdbx_seq_one_letter_code
_entity_poly.pdbx_strand_id
1 'polypeptide(L)'
;MCIRDSTRTAGGATAAPEEHIAAADANGAAGVDWDTAVEESELLSADGSDYDREQFLSGTATPVLFTSAALNFGVNQLLDVLVDLAPPPSGAVDVDGARRATESPFSAFVFKVQAGMDSAHRDRIAYARVVSGTFERGDVLTHAATGKPFVTKYAQSVFGQQRATLDTAWPGDVIGLANAAALRPGDTLYVDAAVQYPPIPSFSPEHFAVARGTDPSKHKQFRRGIEQLEQEGVVQVLRSDRRGEQAPVLAAVGPMQFEVAVHRMATEYSAPISLESLPYQVARIVDPADAEFMAKQVSSEVLTRTDGVMLVLFSTRWRLEGFQRDNPDVKLGSLVAAEG
;
A
#
# COMPACT_ATOMS: atom_id res chain seq x y z
N MET A 1 14.91 -15.72 22.60
CA MET A 1 13.48 -15.34 22.74
C MET A 1 13.20 -15.05 24.21
N CYS A 2 12.95 -13.79 24.56
CA CYS A 2 12.63 -13.45 25.95
C CYS A 2 11.13 -13.67 26.13
N ILE A 3 10.73 -14.82 26.68
CA ILE A 3 9.33 -15.06 27.07
C ILE A 3 9.13 -14.28 28.37
N ARG A 4 8.58 -13.07 28.27
CA ARG A 4 8.03 -12.36 29.42
C ARG A 4 6.54 -12.68 29.46
N ASP A 5 6.15 -13.55 30.36
CA ASP A 5 4.77 -13.92 30.56
C ASP A 5 4.10 -12.90 31.50
N SER A 6 3.02 -12.30 31.09
CA SER A 6 2.18 -11.46 31.93
C SER A 6 0.80 -12.11 32.02
N THR A 7 0.49 -12.77 33.15
CA THR A 7 -0.83 -13.34 33.40
C THR A 7 -1.78 -12.25 33.85
N ARG A 8 -2.92 -12.12 33.17
CA ARG A 8 -4.05 -11.25 33.54
C ARG A 8 -5.33 -12.02 33.71
N THR A 9 -6.02 -11.76 34.82
CA THR A 9 -7.39 -12.18 35.00
C THR A 9 -8.34 -11.28 34.23
N ALA A 10 -9.22 -11.86 33.42
CA ALA A 10 -10.26 -11.16 32.70
C ALA A 10 -11.24 -10.50 33.65
N GLY A 11 -11.40 -9.19 33.61
CA GLY A 11 -12.45 -8.49 34.31
C GLY A 11 -12.18 -7.01 34.58
N GLY A 12 -12.85 -6.15 33.82
CA GLY A 12 -13.02 -4.74 34.17
C GLY A 12 -11.97 -3.77 33.63
N ALA A 13 -12.41 -2.52 33.43
CA ALA A 13 -11.67 -1.42 32.80
C ALA A 13 -10.46 -0.86 33.58
N THR A 14 -10.01 -1.50 34.64
CA THR A 14 -8.83 -1.14 35.40
C THR A 14 -7.71 -2.12 35.06
N ALA A 15 -6.63 -1.59 34.48
CA ALA A 15 -5.44 -2.34 34.19
C ALA A 15 -4.87 -2.97 35.47
N ALA A 16 -4.96 -4.31 35.60
CA ALA A 16 -4.21 -5.01 36.64
C ALA A 16 -2.70 -4.82 36.38
N PRO A 17 -1.88 -4.70 37.42
CA PRO A 17 -0.43 -4.65 37.25
C PRO A 17 0.07 -5.89 36.49
N GLU A 18 1.00 -5.70 35.58
CA GLU A 18 1.69 -6.81 34.93
C GLU A 18 2.50 -7.57 35.99
N GLU A 19 2.22 -8.85 36.15
CA GLU A 19 3.04 -9.74 36.98
C GLU A 19 4.12 -10.34 36.07
N HIS A 20 5.36 -10.03 36.37
CA HIS A 20 6.51 -10.72 35.80
C HIS A 20 6.75 -12.00 36.59
N ILE A 21 6.42 -13.13 36.00
CA ILE A 21 6.70 -14.45 36.61
C ILE A 21 8.10 -14.86 36.16
N ALA A 22 8.97 -15.14 37.12
CA ALA A 22 10.28 -15.74 36.84
C ALA A 22 10.10 -17.13 36.20
N ALA A 23 11.02 -17.53 35.31
CA ALA A 23 10.92 -18.80 34.59
C ALA A 23 10.73 -20.01 35.52
N ALA A 24 11.32 -19.97 36.75
CA ALA A 24 11.15 -21.02 37.76
C ALA A 24 9.72 -21.09 38.33
N ASP A 25 9.02 -19.96 38.39
CA ASP A 25 7.66 -19.88 38.93
C ASP A 25 6.61 -20.12 37.84
N ALA A 26 6.95 -19.86 36.61
CA ALA A 26 6.07 -20.04 35.44
C ALA A 26 5.70 -21.52 35.22
N ASN A 27 6.60 -22.45 35.53
CA ASN A 27 6.35 -23.89 35.44
C ASN A 27 5.20 -24.33 36.38
N GLY A 28 5.07 -23.72 37.56
CA GLY A 28 3.93 -23.94 38.46
C GLY A 28 2.60 -23.36 37.96
N ALA A 29 2.64 -22.30 37.18
CA ALA A 29 1.47 -21.60 36.65
C ALA A 29 0.95 -22.16 35.31
N ALA A 30 1.85 -22.58 34.41
CA ALA A 30 1.56 -23.07 33.08
C ALA A 30 1.55 -24.61 32.92
N GLY A 31 2.02 -25.36 33.93
CA GLY A 31 2.05 -26.82 33.91
C GLY A 31 2.90 -27.40 32.76
N VAL A 32 2.43 -28.50 32.19
CA VAL A 32 3.14 -29.22 31.12
C VAL A 32 3.38 -28.40 29.85
N ASP A 33 2.56 -27.40 29.59
CA ASP A 33 2.70 -26.53 28.41
C ASP A 33 3.94 -25.64 28.50
N TRP A 34 4.37 -25.31 29.71
CA TRP A 34 5.59 -24.53 29.93
C TRP A 34 6.86 -25.30 29.57
N ASP A 35 6.94 -26.56 29.94
CA ASP A 35 8.11 -27.41 29.62
C ASP A 35 8.25 -27.53 28.10
N THR A 36 7.15 -27.76 27.39
CA THR A 36 7.13 -27.81 25.93
C THR A 36 7.58 -26.48 25.34
N ALA A 37 7.08 -25.35 25.85
CA ALA A 37 7.46 -24.03 25.36
C ALA A 37 8.95 -23.71 25.56
N VAL A 38 9.53 -24.18 26.68
CA VAL A 38 10.97 -24.06 26.95
C VAL A 38 11.78 -24.88 25.97
N GLU A 39 11.43 -26.17 25.78
CA GLU A 39 12.10 -27.06 24.82
C GLU A 39 12.07 -26.50 23.40
N GLU A 40 10.91 -26.03 22.93
CA GLU A 40 10.76 -25.41 21.60
C GLU A 40 11.59 -24.12 21.49
N SER A 41 11.64 -23.30 22.55
CA SER A 41 12.45 -22.08 22.57
C SER A 41 13.96 -22.40 22.52
N GLU A 42 14.42 -23.45 23.21
CA GLU A 42 15.83 -23.89 23.17
C GLU A 42 16.20 -24.40 21.77
N LEU A 43 15.28 -25.11 21.08
CA LEU A 43 15.48 -25.56 19.70
C LEU A 43 15.60 -24.38 18.73
N LEU A 44 14.75 -23.36 18.87
CA LEU A 44 14.82 -22.16 18.05
C LEU A 44 16.12 -21.37 18.27
N SER A 45 16.57 -21.26 19.54
CA SER A 45 17.84 -20.61 19.86
C SER A 45 19.04 -21.41 19.30
N ALA A 46 18.97 -22.72 19.32
CA ALA A 46 20.02 -23.58 18.76
C ALA A 46 20.08 -23.48 17.21
N ASP A 47 18.98 -23.19 16.56
CA ASP A 47 18.91 -22.94 15.11
C ASP A 47 19.33 -21.50 14.71
N GLY A 48 19.72 -20.66 15.69
CA GLY A 48 20.14 -19.29 15.45
C GLY A 48 18.99 -18.28 15.24
N SER A 49 17.79 -18.65 15.67
CA SER A 49 16.59 -17.80 15.57
C SER A 49 16.44 -16.83 16.75
N ASP A 50 17.52 -16.57 17.48
CA ASP A 50 17.52 -15.55 18.54
C ASP A 50 17.37 -14.14 17.95
N TYR A 51 16.71 -13.26 18.71
CA TYR A 51 16.58 -11.87 18.35
C TYR A 51 17.95 -11.19 18.29
N ASP A 52 18.25 -10.63 17.14
CA ASP A 52 19.42 -9.80 16.88
C ASP A 52 19.01 -8.39 16.43
N ARG A 53 19.45 -7.37 17.18
CA ARG A 53 19.10 -5.97 16.91
C ARG A 53 19.67 -5.47 15.58
N GLU A 54 20.88 -5.88 15.22
CA GLU A 54 21.50 -5.42 13.97
C GLU A 54 20.80 -6.01 12.75
N GLN A 55 20.43 -7.29 12.82
CA GLN A 55 19.63 -7.95 11.79
C GLN A 55 18.23 -7.30 11.66
N PHE A 56 17.59 -6.93 12.76
CA PHE A 56 16.33 -6.18 12.71
C PHE A 56 16.51 -4.82 12.05
N LEU A 57 17.48 -4.02 12.48
CA LEU A 57 17.72 -2.68 11.92
C LEU A 57 18.17 -2.71 10.46
N SER A 58 18.82 -3.78 10.01
CA SER A 58 19.16 -4.01 8.60
C SER A 58 17.99 -4.55 7.75
N GLY A 59 16.87 -4.93 8.39
CA GLY A 59 15.69 -5.47 7.72
C GLY A 59 15.80 -6.96 7.34
N THR A 60 16.81 -7.67 7.84
CA THR A 60 17.01 -9.11 7.56
C THR A 60 16.33 -10.03 8.57
N ALA A 61 15.88 -9.50 9.71
CA ALA A 61 15.13 -10.23 10.73
C ALA A 61 13.95 -9.39 11.23
N THR A 62 12.92 -10.06 11.73
CA THR A 62 11.73 -9.42 12.31
C THR A 62 11.47 -10.01 13.70
N PRO A 63 11.40 -9.17 14.77
CA PRO A 63 11.03 -9.65 16.08
C PRO A 63 9.55 -10.05 16.10
N VAL A 64 9.24 -11.16 16.74
CA VAL A 64 7.86 -11.63 16.90
C VAL A 64 7.48 -11.52 18.37
N LEU A 65 6.34 -10.85 18.63
CA LEU A 65 5.77 -10.71 19.97
C LEU A 65 4.35 -11.28 19.96
N PHE A 66 4.04 -12.08 20.99
CA PHE A 66 2.70 -12.61 21.21
C PHE A 66 1.96 -11.67 22.16
N THR A 67 0.93 -10.99 21.66
CA THR A 67 0.19 -9.99 22.42
C THR A 67 -1.33 -10.12 22.21
N SER A 68 -2.10 -9.62 23.17
CA SER A 68 -3.55 -9.49 23.07
C SER A 68 -4.00 -8.12 23.56
N ALA A 69 -4.35 -7.23 22.64
CA ALA A 69 -4.87 -5.91 22.98
C ALA A 69 -6.19 -5.98 23.78
N ALA A 70 -7.07 -6.94 23.48
CA ALA A 70 -8.34 -7.14 24.17
C ALA A 70 -8.15 -7.53 25.64
N LEU A 71 -7.12 -8.32 25.93
CA LEU A 71 -6.75 -8.74 27.29
C LEU A 71 -5.70 -7.81 27.92
N ASN A 72 -5.20 -6.85 27.17
CA ASN A 72 -4.07 -5.99 27.53
C ASN A 72 -2.83 -6.80 27.95
N PHE A 73 -2.60 -7.91 27.26
CA PHE A 73 -1.46 -8.80 27.48
C PHE A 73 -0.33 -8.44 26.52
N GLY A 74 0.89 -8.30 27.01
CA GLY A 74 2.08 -8.02 26.22
C GLY A 74 2.12 -6.64 25.53
N VAL A 75 1.15 -5.76 25.81
CA VAL A 75 1.06 -4.43 25.16
C VAL A 75 2.21 -3.52 25.61
N ASN A 76 2.59 -3.55 26.88
CA ASN A 76 3.71 -2.75 27.39
C ASN A 76 5.02 -3.20 26.76
N GLN A 77 5.25 -4.51 26.63
CA GLN A 77 6.44 -5.06 25.99
C GLN A 77 6.52 -4.65 24.50
N LEU A 78 5.39 -4.63 23.81
CA LEU A 78 5.32 -4.12 22.43
C LEU A 78 5.69 -2.63 22.36
N LEU A 79 5.19 -1.82 23.31
CA LEU A 79 5.51 -0.40 23.36
C LEU A 79 6.99 -0.17 23.73
N ASP A 80 7.53 -0.93 24.66
CA ASP A 80 8.96 -0.85 25.01
C ASP A 80 9.84 -1.22 23.81
N VAL A 81 9.50 -2.31 23.10
CA VAL A 81 10.20 -2.70 21.86
C VAL A 81 10.11 -1.60 20.80
N LEU A 82 8.94 -0.97 20.64
CA LEU A 82 8.79 0.14 19.71
C LEU A 82 9.69 1.33 20.07
N VAL A 83 9.73 1.71 21.35
CA VAL A 83 10.58 2.83 21.84
C VAL A 83 12.06 2.53 21.67
N ASP A 84 12.47 1.29 21.96
CA ASP A 84 13.89 0.90 21.96
C ASP A 84 14.44 0.64 20.55
N LEU A 85 13.59 0.17 19.63
CA LEU A 85 14.03 -0.33 18.34
C LEU A 85 13.60 0.53 17.13
N ALA A 86 12.53 1.35 17.27
CA ALA A 86 12.10 2.17 16.14
C ALA A 86 13.20 3.17 15.74
N PRO A 87 13.72 3.10 14.51
CA PRO A 87 14.72 4.06 14.06
C PRO A 87 14.12 5.46 13.93
N PRO A 88 14.89 6.52 14.20
CA PRO A 88 14.44 7.87 13.90
C PRO A 88 14.18 8.03 12.38
N PRO A 89 13.39 9.03 11.98
CA PRO A 89 13.21 9.36 10.58
C PRO A 89 14.55 9.51 9.87
N SER A 90 14.70 8.84 8.74
CA SER A 90 15.90 8.90 7.92
C SER A 90 15.56 9.46 6.55
N GLY A 91 16.51 10.10 5.90
CA GLY A 91 16.36 10.54 4.52
C GLY A 91 16.05 9.37 3.58
N ALA A 92 15.56 9.67 2.39
CA ALA A 92 15.23 8.69 1.37
C ALA A 92 16.22 8.75 0.20
N VAL A 93 16.25 7.66 -0.58
CA VAL A 93 17.00 7.60 -1.84
C VAL A 93 16.06 8.03 -2.96
N ASP A 94 16.52 8.91 -3.85
CA ASP A 94 15.77 9.35 -5.02
C ASP A 94 15.91 8.38 -6.21
N VAL A 95 15.25 8.69 -7.33
CA VAL A 95 15.30 7.87 -8.55
C VAL A 95 16.69 7.80 -9.18
N ASP A 96 17.58 8.75 -8.88
CA ASP A 96 18.96 8.80 -9.38
C ASP A 96 19.95 8.06 -8.45
N GLY A 97 19.45 7.49 -7.36
CA GLY A 97 20.25 6.80 -6.36
C GLY A 97 20.92 7.72 -5.34
N ALA A 98 20.64 9.03 -5.36
CA ALA A 98 21.20 9.98 -4.42
C ALA A 98 20.40 9.98 -3.10
N ARG A 99 21.10 9.95 -1.96
CA ARG A 99 20.47 10.01 -0.64
C ARG A 99 20.18 11.46 -0.26
N ARG A 100 18.90 11.76 -0.04
CA ARG A 100 18.46 13.06 0.48
C ARG A 100 18.41 13.02 2.00
N ALA A 101 19.21 13.84 2.66
CA ALA A 101 19.24 13.94 4.12
C ALA A 101 17.97 14.63 4.65
N THR A 102 17.62 14.40 5.91
CA THR A 102 16.44 14.99 6.57
C THR A 102 16.54 16.52 6.68
N GLU A 103 17.75 17.07 6.73
CA GLU A 103 18.04 18.52 6.81
C GLU A 103 18.00 19.24 5.45
N SER A 104 17.84 18.49 4.35
CA SER A 104 17.71 19.05 2.99
C SER A 104 16.45 19.93 2.90
N PRO A 105 16.33 20.80 1.87
CA PRO A 105 15.08 21.52 1.62
C PRO A 105 13.88 20.62 1.61
N PHE A 106 12.69 21.17 1.92
CA PHE A 106 11.47 20.37 2.07
C PHE A 106 11.21 19.44 0.90
N SER A 107 10.87 18.20 1.23
CA SER A 107 10.28 17.26 0.31
C SER A 107 9.34 16.28 1.03
N ALA A 108 8.33 15.81 0.31
CA ALA A 108 7.35 14.87 0.81
C ALA A 108 6.95 13.85 -0.27
N PHE A 109 6.59 12.66 0.17
CA PHE A 109 6.16 11.56 -0.68
C PHE A 109 4.70 11.23 -0.42
N VAL A 110 3.86 11.29 -1.45
CA VAL A 110 2.44 10.95 -1.38
C VAL A 110 2.28 9.43 -1.41
N PHE A 111 1.84 8.84 -0.31
CA PHE A 111 1.69 7.40 -0.22
C PHE A 111 0.23 6.92 -0.30
N LYS A 112 -0.74 7.83 -0.10
CA LYS A 112 -2.16 7.51 -0.14
C LYS A 112 -2.96 8.72 -0.59
N VAL A 113 -4.03 8.47 -1.36
CA VAL A 113 -5.07 9.45 -1.66
C VAL A 113 -6.41 8.86 -1.25
N GLN A 114 -7.23 9.65 -0.59
CA GLN A 114 -8.56 9.24 -0.15
C GLN A 114 -9.57 10.32 -0.49
N ALA A 115 -10.71 9.89 -1.05
CA ALA A 115 -11.83 10.77 -1.35
C ALA A 115 -13.05 10.36 -0.51
N GLY A 116 -14.02 11.29 -0.36
CA GLY A 116 -15.34 10.95 0.17
C GLY A 116 -15.39 10.60 1.66
N MET A 117 -14.46 11.08 2.48
CA MET A 117 -14.50 10.87 3.94
C MET A 117 -15.68 11.58 4.64
N ASP A 118 -16.26 12.58 3.99
CA ASP A 118 -17.47 13.28 4.45
C ASP A 118 -18.46 13.31 3.29
N SER A 119 -19.66 12.81 3.50
CA SER A 119 -20.75 12.81 2.50
C SER A 119 -21.16 14.23 2.09
N ALA A 120 -20.93 15.23 2.96
CA ALA A 120 -21.23 16.63 2.71
C ALA A 120 -20.13 17.36 1.94
N HIS A 121 -18.88 16.89 2.03
CA HIS A 121 -17.73 17.50 1.40
C HIS A 121 -17.07 16.51 0.44
N ARG A 122 -17.01 16.87 -0.84
CA ARG A 122 -16.36 16.06 -1.89
C ARG A 122 -14.84 16.24 -1.91
N ASP A 123 -14.26 16.46 -0.74
CA ASP A 123 -12.85 16.77 -0.60
C ASP A 123 -11.99 15.52 -0.79
N ARG A 124 -10.91 15.73 -1.51
CA ARG A 124 -9.89 14.74 -1.75
C ARG A 124 -8.67 15.10 -0.92
N ILE A 125 -8.21 14.17 -0.12
CA ILE A 125 -7.02 14.34 0.72
C ILE A 125 -5.92 13.41 0.21
N ALA A 126 -4.76 14.00 -0.09
CA ALA A 126 -3.54 13.25 -0.27
C ALA A 126 -2.76 13.21 1.03
N TYR A 127 -2.37 12.02 1.46
CA TYR A 127 -1.51 11.81 2.61
C TYR A 127 -0.08 11.73 2.12
N ALA A 128 0.75 12.64 2.58
CA ALA A 128 2.16 12.69 2.25
C ALA A 128 3.02 12.57 3.51
N ARG A 129 4.07 11.74 3.44
CA ARG A 129 5.10 11.67 4.47
C ARG A 129 6.17 12.72 4.16
N VAL A 130 6.49 13.54 5.14
CA VAL A 130 7.63 14.47 5.06
C VAL A 130 8.92 13.66 5.09
N VAL A 131 9.77 13.85 4.08
CA VAL A 131 11.06 13.14 3.94
C VAL A 131 12.21 14.03 4.40
N SER A 132 12.19 15.31 4.03
CA SER A 132 13.24 16.27 4.40
C SER A 132 12.67 17.67 4.62
N GLY A 133 13.40 18.49 5.36
CA GLY A 133 13.07 19.87 5.66
C GLY A 133 11.84 20.03 6.54
N THR A 134 11.39 21.25 6.70
CA THR A 134 10.22 21.59 7.49
C THR A 134 9.11 22.05 6.57
N PHE A 135 7.90 21.55 6.79
CA PHE A 135 6.69 22.01 6.14
C PHE A 135 6.07 23.17 6.94
N GLU A 136 5.64 24.21 6.25
CA GLU A 136 4.83 25.27 6.83
C GLU A 136 3.52 25.42 6.04
N ARG A 137 2.42 25.66 6.75
CA ARG A 137 1.12 25.85 6.11
C ARG A 137 1.12 27.10 5.23
N GLY A 138 0.74 26.92 3.98
CA GLY A 138 0.75 27.97 2.97
C GLY A 138 1.92 27.90 2.02
N ASP A 139 2.87 27.00 2.27
CA ASP A 139 3.97 26.74 1.33
C ASP A 139 3.43 26.41 -0.05
N VAL A 140 4.15 26.86 -1.05
CA VAL A 140 3.91 26.51 -2.44
C VAL A 140 4.89 25.40 -2.81
N LEU A 141 4.39 24.16 -2.85
CA LEU A 141 5.17 23.00 -3.21
C LEU A 141 5.19 22.81 -4.73
N THR A 142 6.25 22.24 -5.24
CA THR A 142 6.31 21.82 -6.66
C THR A 142 6.00 20.34 -6.77
N HIS A 143 5.05 19.97 -7.65
CA HIS A 143 4.75 18.59 -7.99
C HIS A 143 5.82 18.07 -8.96
N ALA A 144 6.63 17.12 -8.58
CA ALA A 144 7.81 16.68 -9.34
C ALA A 144 7.46 16.18 -10.75
N ALA A 145 6.40 15.37 -10.89
CA ALA A 145 6.01 14.80 -12.17
C ALA A 145 5.53 15.83 -13.22
N THR A 146 4.99 16.96 -12.78
CA THR A 146 4.39 17.95 -13.69
C THR A 146 5.10 19.30 -13.72
N GLY A 147 5.97 19.57 -12.74
CA GLY A 147 6.61 20.86 -12.52
C GLY A 147 5.62 21.96 -12.07
N LYS A 148 4.36 21.63 -11.77
CA LYS A 148 3.33 22.59 -11.42
C LYS A 148 3.31 22.90 -9.93
N PRO A 149 3.00 24.16 -9.54
CA PRO A 149 2.85 24.54 -8.14
C PRO A 149 1.60 23.89 -7.53
N PHE A 150 1.73 23.49 -6.27
CA PHE A 150 0.64 23.01 -5.42
C PHE A 150 0.59 23.82 -4.13
N VAL A 151 -0.53 24.49 -3.87
CA VAL A 151 -0.71 25.35 -2.70
C VAL A 151 -1.28 24.57 -1.53
N THR A 152 -0.65 24.67 -0.35
CA THR A 152 -0.95 23.89 0.86
C THR A 152 -1.79 24.62 1.90
N LYS A 153 -2.59 25.60 1.49
CA LYS A 153 -3.42 26.43 2.38
C LYS A 153 -4.29 25.62 3.36
N TYR A 154 -4.73 24.45 2.94
CA TYR A 154 -5.63 23.58 3.70
C TYR A 154 -4.93 22.28 4.13
N ALA A 155 -3.69 22.42 4.60
CA ALA A 155 -2.99 21.29 5.21
C ALA A 155 -3.63 20.90 6.55
N GLN A 156 -3.75 19.60 6.77
CA GLN A 156 -4.40 19.01 7.93
C GLN A 156 -3.49 17.98 8.59
N SER A 157 -3.49 17.97 9.91
CA SER A 157 -3.06 16.83 10.69
C SER A 157 -4.21 15.83 10.77
N VAL A 158 -3.92 14.56 10.60
CA VAL A 158 -4.93 13.50 10.59
C VAL A 158 -4.57 12.48 11.66
N PHE A 159 -5.43 12.40 12.68
CA PHE A 159 -5.32 11.40 13.72
C PHE A 159 -6.65 10.64 13.82
N GLY A 160 -6.68 9.43 13.32
CA GLY A 160 -7.91 8.65 13.21
C GLY A 160 -8.95 9.38 12.33
N GLN A 161 -10.13 9.67 12.89
CA GLN A 161 -11.19 10.44 12.22
C GLN A 161 -11.10 11.95 12.50
N GLN A 162 -10.23 12.38 13.42
CA GLN A 162 -10.10 13.78 13.77
C GLN A 162 -9.20 14.50 12.77
N ARG A 163 -9.64 15.67 12.35
CA ARG A 163 -8.89 16.56 11.47
C ARG A 163 -8.63 17.87 12.20
N ALA A 164 -7.40 18.26 12.28
CA ALA A 164 -7.01 19.56 12.79
C ALA A 164 -6.17 20.30 11.74
N THR A 165 -6.20 21.60 11.75
CA THR A 165 -5.31 22.39 10.91
C THR A 165 -3.86 22.11 11.32
N LEU A 166 -3.01 21.86 10.32
CA LEU A 166 -1.59 21.63 10.53
C LEU A 166 -0.81 22.88 10.11
N ASP A 167 -0.05 23.43 11.03
CA ASP A 167 0.77 24.62 10.78
C ASP A 167 2.19 24.23 10.37
N THR A 168 2.80 23.27 11.05
CA THR A 168 4.19 22.85 10.83
C THR A 168 4.31 21.34 10.92
N ALA A 169 5.19 20.75 10.09
CA ALA A 169 5.54 19.32 10.16
C ALA A 169 7.01 19.09 9.82
N TRP A 170 7.58 18.02 10.39
CA TRP A 170 9.00 17.66 10.28
C TRP A 170 9.19 16.31 9.59
N PRO A 171 10.43 15.95 9.22
CA PRO A 171 10.72 14.65 8.63
C PRO A 171 10.17 13.48 9.46
N GLY A 172 9.43 12.59 8.82
CA GLY A 172 8.73 11.47 9.44
C GLY A 172 7.24 11.73 9.69
N ASP A 173 6.81 12.98 9.80
CA ASP A 173 5.41 13.32 9.97
C ASP A 173 4.58 13.02 8.72
N VAL A 174 3.29 12.80 8.95
CA VAL A 174 2.30 12.63 7.88
C VAL A 174 1.41 13.86 7.81
N ILE A 175 1.37 14.49 6.64
CA ILE A 175 0.51 15.63 6.36
C ILE A 175 -0.64 15.24 5.43
N GLY A 176 -1.83 15.76 5.72
CA GLY A 176 -3.01 15.63 4.86
C GLY A 176 -3.17 16.89 4.00
N LEU A 177 -3.08 16.75 2.70
CA LEU A 177 -3.23 17.84 1.74
C LEU A 177 -4.62 17.79 1.13
N ALA A 178 -5.48 18.75 1.50
CA ALA A 178 -6.81 18.87 0.94
C ALA A 178 -6.78 19.46 -0.49
N ASN A 179 -7.86 19.24 -1.24
CA ASN A 179 -7.98 19.66 -2.66
C ASN A 179 -6.92 19.05 -3.58
N ALA A 180 -6.44 17.86 -3.25
CA ALA A 180 -5.36 17.16 -3.91
C ALA A 180 -5.80 16.39 -5.18
N ALA A 181 -6.69 16.97 -6.00
CA ALA A 181 -7.23 16.30 -7.19
C ALA A 181 -6.17 15.88 -8.22
N ALA A 182 -5.06 16.61 -8.27
CA ALA A 182 -3.94 16.33 -9.18
C ALA A 182 -2.94 15.31 -8.63
N LEU A 183 -2.96 15.06 -7.32
CA LEU A 183 -1.98 14.17 -6.67
C LEU A 183 -2.43 12.71 -6.71
N ARG A 184 -1.45 11.81 -6.81
CA ARG A 184 -1.62 10.35 -6.82
C ARG A 184 -0.62 9.70 -5.86
N PRO A 185 -0.90 8.49 -5.36
CA PRO A 185 0.11 7.70 -4.65
C PRO A 185 1.37 7.52 -5.52
N GLY A 186 2.54 7.76 -4.93
CA GLY A 186 3.83 7.76 -5.64
C GLY A 186 4.34 9.15 -6.04
N ASP A 187 3.51 10.19 -5.94
CA ASP A 187 3.95 11.55 -6.28
C ASP A 187 4.92 12.12 -5.24
N THR A 188 5.88 12.90 -5.74
CA THR A 188 6.82 13.66 -4.93
C THR A 188 6.49 15.15 -4.99
N LEU A 189 6.51 15.79 -3.83
CA LEU A 189 6.37 17.23 -3.65
C LEU A 189 7.66 17.79 -3.05
N TYR A 190 8.12 18.96 -3.52
CA TYR A 190 9.33 19.57 -3.01
C TYR A 190 9.29 21.11 -3.05
N VAL A 191 10.22 21.75 -2.33
CA VAL A 191 10.53 23.18 -2.39
C VAL A 191 11.99 23.34 -2.79
N ASP A 192 12.29 24.31 -3.65
CA ASP A 192 13.61 24.75 -4.14
C ASP A 192 14.43 23.67 -4.87
N ALA A 193 14.92 22.66 -4.15
CA ALA A 193 15.78 21.62 -4.73
C ALA A 193 14.94 20.47 -5.30
N ALA A 194 14.92 20.35 -6.62
CA ALA A 194 14.18 19.28 -7.32
C ALA A 194 14.63 17.89 -6.83
N VAL A 195 13.64 17.03 -6.59
CA VAL A 195 13.83 15.63 -6.21
C VAL A 195 12.62 14.82 -6.69
N GLN A 196 12.86 13.57 -7.02
CA GLN A 196 11.80 12.60 -7.31
C GLN A 196 12.13 11.29 -6.60
N TYR A 197 11.19 10.77 -5.83
CA TYR A 197 11.34 9.48 -5.17
C TYR A 197 10.83 8.35 -6.08
N PRO A 198 11.37 7.13 -5.89
CA PRO A 198 10.88 5.96 -6.58
C PRO A 198 9.36 5.79 -6.38
N PRO A 199 8.61 5.38 -7.41
CA PRO A 199 7.20 5.13 -7.28
C PRO A 199 6.92 3.99 -6.30
N ILE A 200 5.71 3.95 -5.75
CA ILE A 200 5.29 2.82 -4.93
C ILE A 200 5.28 1.56 -5.81
N PRO A 201 5.95 0.48 -5.40
CA PRO A 201 5.92 -0.78 -6.14
C PRO A 201 4.48 -1.25 -6.33
N SER A 202 4.08 -1.51 -7.56
CA SER A 202 2.78 -2.08 -7.86
C SER A 202 2.93 -3.58 -8.06
N PHE A 203 2.08 -4.35 -7.38
CA PHE A 203 2.01 -5.79 -7.63
C PHE A 203 1.34 -6.07 -8.97
N SER A 204 1.81 -7.11 -9.64
CA SER A 204 1.17 -7.59 -10.86
C SER A 204 -0.24 -8.09 -10.53
N PRO A 205 -1.28 -7.65 -11.24
CA PRO A 205 -2.61 -8.15 -11.02
C PRO A 205 -2.72 -9.61 -11.49
N GLU A 206 -3.48 -10.40 -10.73
CA GLU A 206 -3.76 -11.80 -11.01
C GLU A 206 -5.25 -12.07 -11.26
N HIS A 207 -6.10 -11.08 -10.98
CA HIS A 207 -7.54 -11.17 -11.15
C HIS A 207 -8.02 -10.07 -12.10
N PHE A 208 -8.88 -10.45 -13.05
CA PHE A 208 -9.40 -9.54 -14.07
C PHE A 208 -10.91 -9.74 -14.22
N ALA A 209 -11.66 -8.64 -14.27
CA ALA A 209 -13.10 -8.68 -14.46
C ALA A 209 -13.60 -7.48 -15.27
N VAL A 210 -14.55 -7.71 -16.17
CA VAL A 210 -15.26 -6.63 -16.87
C VAL A 210 -16.28 -6.01 -15.91
N ALA A 211 -16.19 -4.70 -15.73
CA ALA A 211 -17.16 -3.97 -14.91
C ALA A 211 -18.28 -3.40 -15.79
N ARG A 212 -19.53 -3.63 -15.38
CA ARG A 212 -20.71 -3.08 -16.03
C ARG A 212 -21.61 -2.39 -15.02
N GLY A 213 -22.04 -1.17 -15.31
CA GLY A 213 -23.09 -0.51 -14.54
C GLY A 213 -24.41 -1.27 -14.69
N THR A 214 -25.09 -1.54 -13.58
CA THR A 214 -26.40 -2.23 -13.60
C THR A 214 -27.56 -1.29 -13.96
N ASP A 215 -27.35 0.02 -13.85
CA ASP A 215 -28.33 1.07 -14.18
C ASP A 215 -27.77 2.02 -15.28
N PRO A 216 -28.30 1.96 -16.51
CA PRO A 216 -27.86 2.81 -17.60
C PRO A 216 -28.04 4.32 -17.35
N SER A 217 -28.99 4.72 -16.48
CA SER A 217 -29.21 6.13 -16.15
C SER A 217 -28.06 6.75 -15.33
N LYS A 218 -27.24 5.91 -14.70
CA LYS A 218 -26.14 6.30 -13.80
C LYS A 218 -24.75 6.26 -14.46
N HIS A 219 -24.69 6.38 -15.79
CA HIS A 219 -23.44 6.30 -16.53
C HIS A 219 -22.36 7.31 -16.06
N LYS A 220 -22.78 8.54 -15.73
CA LYS A 220 -21.85 9.58 -15.22
C LYS A 220 -21.26 9.20 -13.86
N GLN A 221 -22.09 8.68 -12.97
CA GLN A 221 -21.68 8.21 -11.64
C GLN A 221 -20.77 6.99 -11.75
N PHE A 222 -21.11 6.04 -12.63
CA PHE A 222 -20.30 4.87 -12.94
C PHE A 222 -18.88 5.28 -13.37
N ARG A 223 -18.78 6.10 -14.41
CA ARG A 223 -17.49 6.57 -14.92
C ARG A 223 -16.66 7.26 -13.84
N ARG A 224 -17.29 8.18 -13.10
CA ARG A 224 -16.63 8.90 -12.02
C ARG A 224 -16.15 7.95 -10.91
N GLY A 225 -16.98 6.98 -10.51
CA GLY A 225 -16.63 6.01 -9.46
C GLY A 225 -15.44 5.14 -9.88
N ILE A 226 -15.44 4.61 -11.10
CA ILE A 226 -14.34 3.81 -11.64
C ILE A 226 -13.03 4.62 -11.68
N GLU A 227 -13.09 5.85 -12.19
CA GLU A 227 -11.91 6.74 -12.22
C GLU A 227 -11.36 7.04 -10.82
N GLN A 228 -12.23 7.15 -9.83
CA GLN A 228 -11.84 7.47 -8.47
C GLN A 228 -11.25 6.25 -7.76
N LEU A 229 -11.83 5.06 -7.92
CA LEU A 229 -11.27 3.81 -7.40
C LEU A 229 -9.88 3.52 -7.96
N GLU A 230 -9.65 3.81 -9.25
CA GLU A 230 -8.33 3.71 -9.89
C GLU A 230 -7.33 4.69 -9.26
N GLN A 231 -7.72 5.96 -9.14
CA GLN A 231 -6.86 7.01 -8.61
C GLN A 231 -6.47 6.79 -7.13
N GLU A 232 -7.31 6.09 -6.39
CA GLU A 232 -7.03 5.69 -5.00
C GLU A 232 -6.24 4.38 -4.90
N GLY A 233 -6.00 3.71 -6.04
CA GLY A 233 -5.26 2.45 -6.08
C GLY A 233 -6.04 1.23 -5.58
N VAL A 234 -7.37 1.32 -5.49
CA VAL A 234 -8.23 0.19 -5.09
C VAL A 234 -8.18 -0.90 -6.14
N VAL A 235 -8.25 -0.54 -7.42
CA VAL A 235 -8.12 -1.42 -8.58
C VAL A 235 -7.33 -0.72 -9.68
N GLN A 236 -6.74 -1.47 -10.59
CA GLN A 236 -6.23 -0.93 -11.85
C GLN A 236 -7.34 -0.97 -12.89
N VAL A 237 -7.43 0.06 -13.74
CA VAL A 237 -8.41 0.13 -14.82
C VAL A 237 -7.72 -0.07 -16.15
N LEU A 238 -8.13 -1.09 -16.86
CA LEU A 238 -7.61 -1.45 -18.18
C LEU A 238 -8.71 -1.24 -19.23
N ARG A 239 -8.33 -0.73 -20.38
CA ARG A 239 -9.24 -0.43 -21.50
C ARG A 239 -8.92 -1.31 -22.70
N SER A 240 -9.95 -1.68 -23.41
CA SER A 240 -9.85 -2.42 -24.66
C SER A 240 -10.69 -1.73 -25.72
N ASP A 241 -10.11 -1.50 -26.88
CA ASP A 241 -10.86 -0.96 -28.04
C ASP A 241 -12.03 -1.87 -28.44
N ARG A 242 -11.92 -3.17 -28.13
CA ARG A 242 -12.96 -4.17 -28.44
C ARG A 242 -14.19 -4.07 -27.53
N ARG A 243 -14.02 -3.57 -26.28
CA ARG A 243 -15.08 -3.54 -25.24
C ARG A 243 -15.74 -2.18 -25.08
N GLY A 244 -15.09 -1.12 -25.54
CA GLY A 244 -15.55 0.25 -25.40
C GLY A 244 -15.44 0.80 -23.96
N GLU A 245 -15.70 2.08 -23.80
CA GLU A 245 -15.54 2.81 -22.51
C GLU A 245 -16.55 2.38 -21.41
N GLN A 246 -17.66 1.75 -21.79
CA GLN A 246 -18.72 1.34 -20.86
C GLN A 246 -18.48 -0.02 -20.21
N ALA A 247 -17.41 -0.70 -20.61
CA ALA A 247 -17.06 -2.02 -20.12
C ALA A 247 -15.56 -2.11 -19.83
N PRO A 248 -15.01 -1.25 -18.92
CA PRO A 248 -13.61 -1.32 -18.55
C PRO A 248 -13.31 -2.66 -17.85
N VAL A 249 -12.07 -3.13 -18.00
CA VAL A 249 -11.57 -4.27 -17.26
C VAL A 249 -10.93 -3.75 -15.97
N LEU A 250 -11.41 -4.21 -14.83
CA LEU A 250 -10.77 -4.00 -13.55
C LEU A 250 -9.74 -5.11 -13.33
N ALA A 251 -8.56 -4.73 -12.87
CA ALA A 251 -7.50 -5.65 -12.54
C ALA A 251 -7.10 -5.48 -11.07
N ALA A 252 -6.91 -6.60 -10.36
CA ALA A 252 -6.67 -6.65 -8.94
C ALA A 252 -5.63 -7.73 -8.59
N VAL A 253 -4.92 -7.54 -7.49
CA VAL A 253 -3.99 -8.52 -6.93
C VAL A 253 -4.75 -9.66 -6.25
N GLY A 254 -5.89 -9.33 -5.61
CA GLY A 254 -6.72 -10.30 -4.92
C GLY A 254 -8.23 -10.02 -5.07
N PRO A 255 -9.09 -11.03 -4.87
CA PRO A 255 -10.53 -10.92 -5.09
C PRO A 255 -11.23 -9.91 -4.15
N MET A 256 -10.70 -9.70 -2.96
CA MET A 256 -11.24 -8.74 -1.99
C MET A 256 -11.27 -7.30 -2.53
N GLN A 257 -10.31 -6.92 -3.39
CA GLN A 257 -10.32 -5.60 -4.03
C GLN A 257 -11.56 -5.40 -4.91
N PHE A 258 -12.05 -6.46 -5.55
CA PHE A 258 -13.30 -6.42 -6.32
C PHE A 258 -14.52 -6.27 -5.42
N GLU A 259 -14.57 -6.95 -4.29
CA GLU A 259 -15.65 -6.81 -3.31
C GLU A 259 -15.72 -5.37 -2.78
N VAL A 260 -14.57 -4.78 -2.45
CA VAL A 260 -14.44 -3.37 -2.04
C VAL A 260 -14.93 -2.46 -3.17
N ALA A 261 -14.52 -2.70 -4.42
CA ALA A 261 -14.95 -1.88 -5.55
C ALA A 261 -16.47 -1.94 -5.76
N VAL A 262 -17.08 -3.12 -5.72
CA VAL A 262 -18.54 -3.31 -5.84
C VAL A 262 -19.28 -2.59 -4.73
N HIS A 263 -18.84 -2.78 -3.47
CA HIS A 263 -19.44 -2.14 -2.30
C HIS A 263 -19.39 -0.61 -2.41
N ARG A 264 -18.24 -0.05 -2.70
CA ARG A 264 -18.03 1.40 -2.81
C ARG A 264 -18.80 2.01 -3.99
N MET A 265 -18.86 1.32 -5.13
CA MET A 265 -19.66 1.76 -6.28
C MET A 265 -21.15 1.88 -5.93
N ALA A 266 -21.66 0.97 -5.13
CA ALA A 266 -23.06 1.00 -4.69
C ALA A 266 -23.31 2.08 -3.63
N THR A 267 -22.45 2.18 -2.61
CA THR A 267 -22.67 3.02 -1.41
C THR A 267 -22.23 4.46 -1.58
N GLU A 268 -21.04 4.69 -2.16
CA GLU A 268 -20.47 6.04 -2.26
C GLU A 268 -20.88 6.75 -3.57
N TYR A 269 -20.96 6.00 -4.68
CA TYR A 269 -21.26 6.58 -6.00
C TYR A 269 -22.71 6.38 -6.43
N SER A 270 -23.52 5.63 -5.68
CA SER A 270 -24.87 5.26 -6.06
C SER A 270 -24.97 4.66 -7.47
N ALA A 271 -23.94 3.97 -7.92
CA ALA A 271 -23.81 3.36 -9.24
C ALA A 271 -23.39 1.88 -9.09
N PRO A 272 -24.30 1.01 -8.67
CA PRO A 272 -23.97 -0.40 -8.49
C PRO A 272 -23.47 -1.03 -9.79
N ILE A 273 -22.48 -1.92 -9.65
CA ILE A 273 -21.83 -2.60 -10.77
C ILE A 273 -21.96 -4.12 -10.63
N SER A 274 -21.92 -4.80 -11.76
CA SER A 274 -21.65 -6.23 -11.85
C SER A 274 -20.27 -6.47 -12.42
N LEU A 275 -19.62 -7.52 -11.95
CA LEU A 275 -18.30 -7.95 -12.43
C LEU A 275 -18.43 -9.31 -13.13
N GLU A 276 -17.91 -9.37 -14.35
CA GLU A 276 -17.80 -10.58 -15.16
C GLU A 276 -16.32 -10.99 -15.18
N SER A 277 -15.98 -12.08 -14.48
CA SER A 277 -14.60 -12.55 -14.37
C SER A 277 -14.04 -12.95 -15.74
N LEU A 278 -12.79 -12.59 -15.99
CA LEU A 278 -12.04 -13.01 -17.17
C LEU A 278 -11.08 -14.14 -16.83
N PRO A 279 -10.81 -15.06 -17.77
CA PRO A 279 -9.98 -16.23 -17.52
C PRO A 279 -8.48 -15.93 -17.63
N TYR A 280 -8.03 -14.82 -17.10
CA TYR A 280 -6.62 -14.39 -17.09
C TYR A 280 -6.08 -14.36 -15.68
N GLN A 281 -4.80 -14.71 -15.50
CA GLN A 281 -4.10 -14.75 -14.23
C GLN A 281 -2.73 -14.07 -14.27
N VAL A 282 -2.24 -13.72 -15.46
CA VAL A 282 -0.90 -13.15 -15.63
C VAL A 282 -0.96 -11.97 -16.57
N ALA A 283 -0.35 -10.86 -16.15
CA ALA A 283 -0.16 -9.68 -16.98
C ALA A 283 1.33 -9.41 -17.22
N ARG A 284 1.68 -8.94 -18.42
CA ARG A 284 3.02 -8.47 -18.77
C ARG A 284 2.92 -7.18 -19.57
N ILE A 285 3.92 -6.32 -19.40
CA ILE A 285 4.06 -5.13 -20.25
C ILE A 285 4.49 -5.57 -21.63
N VAL A 286 3.85 -5.05 -22.66
CA VAL A 286 4.18 -5.28 -24.07
C VAL A 286 4.54 -3.96 -24.74
N ASP A 287 5.56 -3.98 -25.60
CA ASP A 287 5.90 -2.83 -26.43
C ASP A 287 4.76 -2.52 -27.41
N PRO A 288 4.41 -1.24 -27.63
CA PRO A 288 3.40 -0.87 -28.64
C PRO A 288 3.67 -1.46 -30.03
N ALA A 289 4.93 -1.65 -30.42
CA ALA A 289 5.30 -2.27 -31.69
C ALA A 289 4.84 -3.74 -31.81
N ASP A 290 4.83 -4.46 -30.68
CA ASP A 290 4.44 -5.86 -30.62
C ASP A 290 2.94 -6.05 -30.27
N ALA A 291 2.27 -5.00 -29.83
CA ALA A 291 0.89 -5.08 -29.32
C ALA A 291 -0.10 -5.61 -30.36
N GLU A 292 0.03 -5.22 -31.63
CA GLU A 292 -0.83 -5.70 -32.71
C GLU A 292 -0.62 -7.21 -32.97
N PHE A 293 0.62 -7.67 -32.94
CA PHE A 293 0.95 -9.09 -33.05
C PHE A 293 0.34 -9.88 -31.89
N MET A 294 0.51 -9.38 -30.66
CA MET A 294 -0.05 -9.99 -29.45
C MET A 294 -1.58 -10.05 -29.47
N ALA A 295 -2.25 -9.02 -29.96
CA ALA A 295 -3.71 -8.95 -30.04
C ALA A 295 -4.32 -10.00 -31.00
N LYS A 296 -3.52 -10.56 -31.90
CA LYS A 296 -3.93 -11.63 -32.84
C LYS A 296 -3.76 -13.05 -32.27
N GLN A 297 -3.06 -13.18 -31.13
CA GLN A 297 -2.84 -14.48 -30.49
C GLN A 297 -4.12 -14.98 -29.81
N VAL A 298 -4.49 -16.23 -30.03
CA VAL A 298 -5.77 -16.82 -29.58
C VAL A 298 -5.91 -16.88 -28.05
N SER A 299 -4.80 -16.91 -27.34
CA SER A 299 -4.77 -17.14 -25.88
C SER A 299 -4.37 -15.89 -25.06
N SER A 300 -4.36 -14.74 -25.69
CA SER A 300 -3.99 -13.47 -25.03
C SER A 300 -4.96 -12.34 -25.38
N GLU A 301 -5.03 -11.34 -24.52
CA GLU A 301 -5.74 -10.07 -24.77
C GLU A 301 -4.81 -8.92 -24.43
N VAL A 302 -4.74 -7.92 -25.31
CA VAL A 302 -3.99 -6.71 -25.06
C VAL A 302 -4.94 -5.61 -24.57
N LEU A 303 -4.60 -5.04 -23.42
CA LEU A 303 -5.36 -3.98 -22.78
C LEU A 303 -4.43 -2.80 -22.49
N THR A 304 -4.98 -1.59 -22.49
CA THR A 304 -4.23 -0.37 -22.21
C THR A 304 -4.62 0.18 -20.85
N ARG A 305 -3.63 0.42 -20.01
CA ARG A 305 -3.77 1.10 -18.71
C ARG A 305 -3.97 2.61 -18.94
N THR A 306 -4.56 3.30 -17.98
CA THR A 306 -4.90 4.73 -18.09
C THR A 306 -3.69 5.64 -18.35
N ASP A 307 -2.49 5.22 -17.95
CA ASP A 307 -1.22 5.94 -18.23
C ASP A 307 -0.59 5.62 -19.61
N GLY A 308 -1.28 4.82 -20.42
CA GLY A 308 -0.84 4.45 -21.77
C GLY A 308 0.00 3.18 -21.84
N VAL A 309 0.35 2.57 -20.71
CA VAL A 309 1.09 1.30 -20.69
C VAL A 309 0.20 0.18 -21.23
N MET A 310 0.71 -0.55 -22.22
CA MET A 310 0.02 -1.71 -22.80
C MET A 310 0.38 -2.98 -22.04
N LEU A 311 -0.64 -3.74 -21.68
CA LEU A 311 -0.52 -5.02 -21.00
C LEU A 311 -1.08 -6.14 -21.86
N VAL A 312 -0.34 -7.23 -21.96
CA VAL A 312 -0.85 -8.48 -22.49
C VAL A 312 -1.21 -9.41 -21.36
N LEU A 313 -2.41 -9.99 -21.43
CA LEU A 313 -2.94 -10.92 -20.44
C LEU A 313 -2.85 -12.36 -20.95
N PHE A 314 -2.44 -13.26 -20.07
CA PHE A 314 -2.40 -14.72 -20.32
C PHE A 314 -3.28 -15.44 -19.31
N SER A 315 -3.91 -16.52 -19.75
CA SER A 315 -4.78 -17.34 -18.89
C SER A 315 -4.01 -18.08 -17.79
N THR A 316 -2.75 -18.46 -18.04
CA THR A 316 -1.89 -19.15 -17.05
C THR A 316 -0.42 -18.79 -17.28
N ARG A 317 0.40 -19.00 -16.24
CA ARG A 317 1.88 -18.87 -16.33
C ARG A 317 2.47 -19.79 -17.39
N TRP A 318 1.97 -21.00 -17.51
CA TRP A 318 2.42 -21.97 -18.52
C TRP A 318 2.20 -21.43 -19.95
N ARG A 319 1.08 -20.75 -20.21
CA ARG A 319 0.83 -20.11 -21.52
C ARG A 319 1.80 -18.99 -21.82
N LEU A 320 2.14 -18.18 -20.82
CA LEU A 320 3.18 -17.16 -20.95
C LEU A 320 4.55 -17.77 -21.28
N GLU A 321 4.98 -18.80 -20.54
CA GLU A 321 6.26 -19.46 -20.74
C GLU A 321 6.35 -20.15 -22.11
N GLY A 322 5.24 -20.78 -22.54
CA GLY A 322 5.15 -21.33 -23.90
C GLY A 322 5.28 -20.25 -24.97
N PHE A 323 4.55 -19.15 -24.83
CA PHE A 323 4.63 -18.03 -25.76
C PHE A 323 6.05 -17.44 -25.84
N GLN A 324 6.72 -17.21 -24.70
CA GLN A 324 8.08 -16.67 -24.65
C GLN A 324 9.12 -17.59 -25.29
N ARG A 325 8.94 -18.91 -25.19
CA ARG A 325 9.78 -19.92 -25.86
C ARG A 325 9.62 -19.88 -27.36
N ASP A 326 8.37 -19.77 -27.84
CA ASP A 326 8.03 -19.81 -29.26
C ASP A 326 8.32 -18.47 -29.97
N ASN A 327 8.40 -17.36 -29.19
CA ASN A 327 8.61 -16.00 -29.70
C ASN A 327 9.69 -15.26 -28.88
N PRO A 328 10.96 -15.68 -28.96
CA PRO A 328 12.05 -15.11 -28.15
C PRO A 328 12.36 -13.63 -28.46
N ASP A 329 11.98 -13.16 -29.64
CA ASP A 329 12.19 -11.77 -30.06
C ASP A 329 11.20 -10.80 -29.43
N VAL A 330 10.04 -11.26 -28.92
CA VAL A 330 9.03 -10.46 -28.25
C VAL A 330 9.41 -10.27 -26.78
N LYS A 331 9.76 -9.05 -26.41
CA LYS A 331 10.14 -8.73 -25.03
C LYS A 331 8.92 -8.36 -24.19
N LEU A 332 8.63 -9.18 -23.19
CA LEU A 332 7.56 -8.93 -22.22
C LEU A 332 8.16 -8.47 -20.89
N GLY A 333 7.82 -7.24 -20.49
CA GLY A 333 8.28 -6.64 -19.23
C GLY A 333 7.48 -7.13 -18.01
N SER A 334 8.13 -7.17 -16.85
CA SER A 334 7.45 -7.38 -15.56
C SER A 334 6.75 -6.10 -15.10
N LEU A 335 5.60 -6.24 -14.44
CA LEU A 335 4.92 -5.12 -13.75
C LEU A 335 5.52 -4.85 -12.37
N VAL A 336 6.21 -5.81 -11.79
CA VAL A 336 6.98 -5.64 -10.55
C VAL A 336 8.31 -4.99 -10.93
N ALA A 337 8.67 -3.90 -10.26
CA ALA A 337 10.01 -3.35 -10.39
C ALA A 337 11.01 -4.48 -10.14
N ALA A 338 11.98 -4.64 -11.04
CA ALA A 338 13.03 -5.62 -10.84
C ALA A 338 13.66 -5.40 -9.47
N GLU A 339 13.70 -6.44 -8.65
CA GLU A 339 14.53 -6.46 -7.46
C GLU A 339 15.95 -6.13 -7.92
N GLY A 340 16.41 -4.92 -7.57
CA GLY A 340 17.77 -4.46 -7.83
C GLY A 340 18.75 -5.04 -6.82
#